data_8599b5d3bd85aa1917ab1f747850c012
#
_entry.id   8599b5d3bd85aa1917ab1f747850c012
#
_cell.length_a   1.000
_cell.length_b   1.000
_cell.length_c   1.000
_cell.angle_alpha   90.00
_cell.angle_beta   90.00
_cell.angle_gamma   90.00
#
_symmetry.space_group_name_H-M   'P 1'
#
loop_
_entity.id
_entity.type
_entity.pdbx_description
1 polymer ?
#
loop_
_entity_poly.entity_id
_entity_poly.type
_entity_poly.pdbx_seq_one_letter_code
_entity_poly.pdbx_strand_id
1 'polypeptide(L)'
;FAKMLADEYHSFVLTASRESEAQYNQEVSEHKQKLHSKKKSDAAFEEVPVKPSFKVVYIPANTSYAKILWHLEQNEGTGIICETEADTLGNVFKQEWGSYSDMLRKSFHHERLSSSRKGNNEFTEVNAPSLSIALSGTPNQVTGLISSSEDGLFSRFIFYAFKVEQKWKDVSPNANNINLTEH
;
A
#
# COMPACT_ATOMS: atom_id res chain seq x y z
N PHE A 1 -10.59 -17.57 0.57
CA PHE A 1 -9.37 -18.35 0.33
C PHE A 1 -8.25 -17.47 -0.26
N ALA A 2 -8.43 -16.87 -1.45
CA ALA A 2 -7.39 -16.05 -2.09
C ALA A 2 -6.89 -14.90 -1.21
N LYS A 3 -7.78 -14.21 -0.47
CA LYS A 3 -7.39 -13.16 0.47
C LYS A 3 -6.54 -13.70 1.61
N MET A 4 -6.87 -14.85 2.18
CA MET A 4 -6.09 -15.48 3.27
C MET A 4 -4.65 -15.77 2.84
N LEU A 5 -4.46 -16.35 1.65
CA LEU A 5 -3.11 -16.61 1.12
C LEU A 5 -2.34 -15.29 0.88
N ALA A 6 -3.02 -14.28 0.38
CA ALA A 6 -2.42 -12.96 0.17
C ALA A 6 -2.09 -12.24 1.49
N ASP A 7 -2.90 -12.44 2.55
CA ASP A 7 -2.63 -11.92 3.89
C ASP A 7 -1.41 -12.60 4.54
N GLU A 8 -1.24 -13.91 4.36
CA GLU A 8 -0.04 -14.63 4.81
C GLU A 8 1.21 -14.13 4.07
N TYR A 9 1.11 -13.98 2.75
CA TYR A 9 2.21 -13.45 1.95
C TYR A 9 2.54 -12.00 2.34
N HIS A 10 1.54 -11.17 2.57
CA HIS A 10 1.75 -9.80 3.08
C HIS A 10 2.50 -9.79 4.41
N SER A 11 2.08 -10.66 5.35
CA SER A 11 2.72 -10.78 6.66
C SER A 11 4.18 -11.22 6.55
N PHE A 12 4.47 -12.17 5.66
CA PHE A 12 5.83 -12.60 5.38
C PHE A 12 6.69 -11.46 4.83
N VAL A 13 6.22 -10.75 3.79
CA VAL A 13 6.95 -9.63 3.16
C VAL A 13 7.17 -8.49 4.16
N LEU A 14 6.17 -8.17 4.98
CA LEU A 14 6.27 -7.13 6.00
C LEU A 14 7.27 -7.49 7.09
N THR A 15 7.29 -8.75 7.54
CA THR A 15 8.23 -9.24 8.54
C THR A 15 9.66 -9.16 8.00
N ALA A 16 9.91 -9.67 6.79
CA ALA A 16 11.22 -9.58 6.15
C ALA A 16 11.70 -8.13 5.98
N SER A 17 10.80 -7.20 5.62
CA SER A 17 11.14 -5.78 5.51
C SER A 17 11.53 -5.16 6.86
N ARG A 18 10.81 -5.51 7.94
CA ARG A 18 11.12 -5.05 9.31
C ARG A 18 12.44 -5.61 9.82
N GLU A 19 12.72 -6.87 9.56
CA GLU A 19 13.98 -7.52 9.94
C GLU A 19 15.17 -6.87 9.22
N SER A 20 15.05 -6.65 7.90
CA SER A 20 16.08 -5.97 7.12
C SER A 20 16.31 -4.53 7.59
N GLU A 21 15.26 -3.80 7.96
CA GLU A 21 15.38 -2.44 8.50
C GLU A 21 16.04 -2.45 9.90
N ALA A 22 15.71 -3.43 10.75
CA ALA A 22 16.34 -3.58 12.06
C ALA A 22 17.83 -3.89 11.94
N GLN A 23 18.19 -4.80 11.03
CA GLN A 23 19.58 -5.14 10.74
C GLN A 23 20.36 -3.91 10.23
N TYR A 24 19.80 -3.17 9.27
CA TYR A 24 20.39 -1.93 8.77
C TYR A 24 20.64 -0.91 9.90
N ASN A 25 19.68 -0.71 10.79
CA ASN A 25 19.83 0.20 11.91
C ASN A 25 20.95 -0.22 12.87
N GLN A 26 21.14 -1.54 13.10
CA GLN A 26 22.24 -2.06 13.84
C GLN A 26 23.59 -1.80 13.14
N GLU A 27 23.69 -2.09 11.85
CA GLU A 27 24.89 -1.85 11.03
C GLU A 27 25.27 -0.38 11.02
N VAL A 28 24.31 0.53 10.90
CA VAL A 28 24.54 1.99 10.98
C VAL A 28 25.07 2.39 12.36
N SER A 29 24.54 1.80 13.42
CA SER A 29 25.01 2.07 14.79
C SER A 29 26.47 1.60 14.99
N GLU A 30 26.78 0.39 14.55
CA GLU A 30 28.13 -0.17 14.61
C GLU A 30 29.12 0.63 13.75
N HIS A 31 28.71 1.02 12.55
CA HIS A 31 29.49 1.85 11.65
C HIS A 31 29.82 3.21 12.28
N LYS A 32 28.84 3.87 12.92
CA LYS A 32 29.06 5.12 13.66
C LYS A 32 30.04 4.95 14.81
N GLN A 33 29.94 3.87 15.60
CA GLN A 33 30.86 3.58 16.70
C GLN A 33 32.29 3.36 16.19
N LYS A 34 32.47 2.62 15.09
CA LYS A 34 33.77 2.40 14.46
C LYS A 34 34.39 3.71 13.97
N LEU A 35 33.60 4.60 13.34
CA LEU A 35 34.08 5.92 12.91
C LEU A 35 34.53 6.79 14.08
N HIS A 36 33.87 6.71 15.24
CA HIS A 36 34.28 7.45 16.43
C HIS A 36 35.57 6.91 17.06
N SER A 37 35.87 5.63 16.89
CA SER A 37 37.06 4.99 17.51
C SER A 37 38.33 5.06 16.65
N LYS A 38 38.19 5.30 15.33
CA LYS A 38 39.30 5.34 14.38
C LYS A 38 39.88 6.74 14.18
N LYS A 39 41.21 6.83 13.89
CA LYS A 39 41.83 8.07 13.44
C LYS A 39 41.34 8.43 12.04
N LYS A 40 41.24 9.74 11.75
CA LYS A 40 40.72 10.28 10.47
C LYS A 40 41.32 9.68 9.18
N SER A 41 42.54 9.14 9.23
CA SER A 41 43.23 8.56 8.06
C SER A 41 42.66 7.23 7.59
N ASP A 42 42.02 6.46 8.49
CA ASP A 42 41.58 5.07 8.19
C ASP A 42 40.07 4.98 7.90
N ALA A 43 39.36 6.11 8.08
CA ALA A 43 37.91 6.18 7.87
C ALA A 43 37.49 6.21 6.38
N ALA A 44 38.44 6.42 5.45
CA ALA A 44 38.14 6.66 4.04
C ALA A 44 37.73 5.42 3.24
N PHE A 45 37.84 4.22 3.80
CA PHE A 45 37.61 2.94 3.09
C PHE A 45 36.48 2.08 3.67
N GLU A 46 35.70 2.60 4.63
CA GLU A 46 34.57 1.83 5.15
C GLU A 46 33.33 1.99 4.27
N GLU A 47 32.75 0.86 3.84
CA GLU A 47 31.47 0.86 3.13
C GLU A 47 30.36 1.37 4.05
N VAL A 48 29.62 2.37 3.58
CA VAL A 48 28.47 2.90 4.29
C VAL A 48 27.30 1.92 4.11
N PRO A 49 26.62 1.49 5.20
CA PRO A 49 25.47 0.62 5.09
C PRO A 49 24.41 1.19 4.15
N VAL A 50 23.91 0.36 3.24
CA VAL A 50 22.87 0.75 2.28
C VAL A 50 21.50 0.45 2.86
N LYS A 51 20.62 1.46 2.88
CA LYS A 51 19.27 1.30 3.40
C LYS A 51 18.46 0.34 2.53
N PRO A 52 17.91 -0.77 3.08
CA PRO A 52 17.09 -1.70 2.33
C PRO A 52 15.74 -1.08 1.95
N SER A 53 15.13 -1.61 0.89
CA SER A 53 13.75 -1.26 0.51
C SER A 53 12.75 -1.81 1.52
N PHE A 54 11.79 -0.98 1.93
CA PHE A 54 10.70 -1.40 2.81
C PHE A 54 9.49 -1.80 1.98
N LYS A 55 9.34 -3.10 1.72
CA LYS A 55 8.27 -3.66 0.86
C LYS A 55 7.03 -4.03 1.66
N VAL A 56 5.87 -3.79 1.04
CA VAL A 56 4.55 -4.22 1.53
C VAL A 56 3.70 -4.71 0.36
N VAL A 57 2.88 -5.72 0.55
CA VAL A 57 1.94 -6.16 -0.51
C VAL A 57 0.73 -5.24 -0.55
N TYR A 58 0.12 -4.99 0.62
CA TYR A 58 -1.02 -4.10 0.74
C TYR A 58 -0.60 -2.71 1.22
N ILE A 59 -0.94 -1.71 0.44
CA ILE A 59 -0.82 -0.31 0.82
C ILE A 59 -2.14 0.11 1.48
N PRO A 60 -2.14 0.62 2.73
CA PRO A 60 -3.37 1.04 3.39
C PRO A 60 -4.08 2.17 2.63
N ALA A 61 -5.40 2.09 2.50
CA ALA A 61 -6.18 3.08 1.74
C ALA A 61 -6.19 4.48 2.37
N ASN A 62 -5.97 4.59 3.68
CA ASN A 62 -5.88 5.86 4.39
C ASN A 62 -4.48 6.52 4.30
N THR A 63 -3.66 6.09 3.37
CA THR A 63 -2.30 6.58 3.14
C THR A 63 -2.33 7.85 2.29
N SER A 64 -1.52 8.87 2.61
CA SER A 64 -1.40 10.08 1.77
C SER A 64 -0.80 9.79 0.39
N TYR A 65 -1.13 10.60 -0.62
CA TYR A 65 -0.60 10.49 -1.98
C TYR A 65 0.93 10.27 -2.02
N ALA A 66 1.69 11.12 -1.35
CA ALA A 66 3.15 11.00 -1.36
C ALA A 66 3.65 9.71 -0.69
N LYS A 67 2.94 9.19 0.31
CA LYS A 67 3.32 7.93 0.96
C LYS A 67 2.93 6.73 0.10
N ILE A 68 1.87 6.81 -0.73
CA ILE A 68 1.58 5.78 -1.75
C ILE A 68 2.71 5.74 -2.79
N LEU A 69 3.15 6.89 -3.30
CA LEU A 69 4.28 6.94 -4.24
C LEU A 69 5.54 6.32 -3.64
N TRP A 70 5.83 6.65 -2.37
CA TRP A 70 6.95 6.06 -1.66
C TRP A 70 6.83 4.53 -1.55
N HIS A 71 5.63 4.00 -1.24
CA HIS A 71 5.43 2.54 -1.21
C HIS A 71 5.61 1.91 -2.59
N LEU A 72 5.08 2.54 -3.64
CA LEU A 72 5.27 2.06 -5.01
C LEU A 72 6.75 2.05 -5.39
N GLU A 73 7.51 3.10 -5.06
CA GLU A 73 8.94 3.17 -5.31
C GLU A 73 9.69 2.04 -4.58
N GLN A 74 9.39 1.83 -3.28
CA GLN A 74 9.99 0.74 -2.48
C GLN A 74 9.64 -0.65 -3.01
N ASN A 75 8.46 -0.80 -3.61
CA ASN A 75 7.94 -2.04 -4.19
C ASN A 75 8.26 -2.20 -5.70
N GLU A 76 9.21 -1.44 -6.24
CA GLU A 76 9.59 -1.51 -7.67
C GLU A 76 8.40 -1.19 -8.61
N GLY A 77 7.55 -0.25 -8.20
CA GLY A 77 6.40 0.24 -8.95
C GLY A 77 5.10 -0.53 -8.72
N THR A 78 5.09 -1.61 -7.93
CA THR A 78 3.89 -2.44 -7.73
C THR A 78 3.20 -2.17 -6.39
N GLY A 79 1.88 -2.34 -6.34
CA GLY A 79 1.13 -2.20 -5.09
C GLY A 79 -0.32 -2.63 -5.20
N ILE A 80 -0.92 -2.98 -4.07
CA ILE A 80 -2.33 -3.35 -3.97
C ILE A 80 -2.97 -2.52 -2.85
N ILE A 81 -4.10 -1.89 -3.14
CA ILE A 81 -5.01 -1.33 -2.15
C ILE A 81 -6.22 -2.26 -2.07
N CYS A 82 -6.49 -2.85 -0.91
CA CYS A 82 -7.62 -3.75 -0.72
C CYS A 82 -8.37 -3.36 0.55
N GLU A 83 -9.60 -2.84 0.39
CA GLU A 83 -10.42 -2.38 1.51
C GLU A 83 -11.83 -2.95 1.45
N THR A 84 -12.34 -3.31 2.61
CA THR A 84 -13.70 -3.82 2.76
C THR A 84 -14.75 -2.71 2.88
N GLU A 85 -14.31 -1.49 3.14
CA GLU A 85 -15.17 -0.30 3.25
C GLU A 85 -14.64 0.79 2.33
N ALA A 86 -15.34 1.02 1.21
CA ALA A 86 -14.92 1.96 0.17
C ALA A 86 -14.84 3.42 0.66
N ASP A 87 -15.52 3.79 1.73
CA ASP A 87 -15.49 5.13 2.33
C ASP A 87 -14.15 5.45 3.01
N THR A 88 -13.37 4.45 3.43
CA THR A 88 -12.00 4.65 3.92
C THR A 88 -11.17 5.39 2.87
N LEU A 89 -11.20 4.92 1.62
CA LEU A 89 -10.53 5.59 0.51
C LEU A 89 -11.24 6.91 0.14
N GLY A 90 -12.58 6.94 0.18
CA GLY A 90 -13.38 8.12 -0.12
C GLY A 90 -13.09 9.32 0.79
N ASN A 91 -12.75 9.10 2.05
CA ASN A 91 -12.38 10.17 2.97
C ASN A 91 -11.03 10.81 2.62
N VAL A 92 -10.05 10.04 2.20
CA VAL A 92 -8.77 10.55 1.72
C VAL A 92 -8.93 11.26 0.38
N PHE A 93 -9.75 10.73 -0.52
CA PHE A 93 -10.09 11.38 -1.78
C PHE A 93 -10.68 12.78 -1.58
N LYS A 94 -11.57 12.97 -0.61
CA LYS A 94 -12.16 14.29 -0.33
C LYS A 94 -11.11 15.32 0.08
N GLN A 95 -10.04 14.91 0.73
CA GLN A 95 -8.98 15.81 1.21
C GLN A 95 -7.94 16.12 0.12
N GLU A 96 -7.59 15.13 -0.70
CA GLU A 96 -6.51 15.23 -1.70
C GLU A 96 -7.01 14.83 -3.11
N TRP A 97 -8.28 15.09 -3.45
CA TRP A 97 -8.95 14.60 -4.66
C TRP A 97 -8.15 14.78 -5.94
N GLY A 98 -7.63 15.97 -6.19
CA GLY A 98 -6.90 16.26 -7.43
C GLY A 98 -5.68 15.36 -7.62
N SER A 99 -4.91 15.15 -6.56
CA SER A 99 -3.70 14.33 -6.58
C SER A 99 -4.01 12.85 -6.71
N TYR A 100 -5.03 12.37 -6.01
CA TYR A 100 -5.41 10.95 -6.06
C TYR A 100 -6.06 10.56 -7.39
N SER A 101 -7.00 11.34 -7.89
CA SER A 101 -7.67 11.07 -9.17
C SER A 101 -6.65 11.05 -10.31
N ASP A 102 -5.70 11.99 -10.34
CA ASP A 102 -4.62 12.02 -11.33
C ASP A 102 -3.71 10.79 -11.19
N MET A 103 -3.28 10.46 -9.97
CA MET A 103 -2.46 9.28 -9.69
C MET A 103 -3.12 7.99 -10.17
N LEU A 104 -4.39 7.78 -9.85
CA LEU A 104 -5.11 6.57 -10.24
C LEU A 104 -5.27 6.46 -11.76
N ARG A 105 -5.56 7.57 -12.42
CA ARG A 105 -5.66 7.61 -13.90
C ARG A 105 -4.33 7.30 -14.55
N LYS A 106 -3.24 7.89 -14.08
CA LYS A 106 -1.88 7.63 -14.57
C LYS A 106 -1.44 6.20 -14.29
N SER A 107 -1.70 5.68 -13.07
CA SER A 107 -1.37 4.30 -12.73
C SER A 107 -2.09 3.28 -13.61
N PHE A 108 -3.35 3.55 -13.99
CA PHE A 108 -4.10 2.70 -14.92
C PHE A 108 -3.43 2.57 -16.30
N HIS A 109 -2.77 3.62 -16.74
CA HIS A 109 -2.04 3.64 -18.01
C HIS A 109 -0.53 3.36 -17.85
N HIS A 110 -0.07 3.00 -16.67
CA HIS A 110 1.35 2.84 -16.35
C HIS A 110 2.20 4.07 -16.67
N GLU A 111 1.58 5.26 -16.60
CA GLU A 111 2.28 6.52 -16.83
C GLU A 111 3.10 6.91 -15.59
N ARG A 112 4.21 7.59 -15.84
CA ARG A 112 5.12 8.06 -14.79
C ARG A 112 4.41 8.89 -13.71
N LEU A 113 4.70 8.57 -12.46
CA LEU A 113 4.30 9.34 -11.29
C LEU A 113 5.53 9.97 -10.65
N SER A 114 5.45 11.22 -10.27
CA SER A 114 6.52 11.89 -9.52
C SER A 114 5.98 12.85 -8.48
N SER A 115 6.71 13.00 -7.40
CA SER A 115 6.43 13.97 -6.34
C SER A 115 7.72 14.60 -5.85
N SER A 116 7.71 15.91 -5.63
CA SER A 116 8.82 16.64 -5.04
C SER A 116 8.32 17.42 -3.84
N ARG A 117 8.96 17.26 -2.69
CA ARG A 117 8.63 17.97 -1.44
C ARG A 117 9.76 18.92 -1.03
N LYS A 118 9.40 20.19 -0.81
CA LYS A 118 10.34 21.24 -0.45
C LYS A 118 10.97 21.04 0.94
N GLY A 119 10.27 20.40 1.89
CA GLY A 119 10.70 20.32 3.28
C GLY A 119 11.95 19.48 3.52
N ASN A 120 12.11 18.35 2.80
CA ASN A 120 13.22 17.40 2.98
C ASN A 120 14.05 17.21 1.70
N ASN A 121 13.81 18.01 0.67
CA ASN A 121 14.42 17.82 -0.65
C ASN A 121 14.18 16.41 -1.22
N GLU A 122 13.04 15.79 -0.86
CA GLU A 122 12.66 14.44 -1.28
C GLU A 122 12.06 14.49 -2.68
N PHE A 123 12.63 13.69 -3.57
CA PHE A 123 12.09 13.43 -4.90
C PHE A 123 11.80 11.94 -5.01
N THR A 124 10.57 11.61 -5.34
CA THR A 124 10.11 10.23 -5.56
C THR A 124 9.59 10.12 -6.97
N GLU A 125 10.03 9.11 -7.71
CA GLU A 125 9.59 8.85 -9.08
C GLU A 125 9.33 7.36 -9.31
N VAL A 126 8.17 7.05 -9.89
CA VAL A 126 7.78 5.70 -10.30
C VAL A 126 7.51 5.72 -11.80
N ASN A 127 8.33 5.06 -12.58
CA ASN A 127 8.31 5.15 -14.05
C ASN A 127 7.14 4.39 -14.70
N ALA A 128 6.77 3.23 -14.16
CA ALA A 128 5.70 2.40 -14.69
C ALA A 128 4.90 1.78 -13.53
N PRO A 129 4.06 2.56 -12.84
CA PRO A 129 3.32 2.06 -11.69
C PRO A 129 2.31 0.99 -12.11
N SER A 130 2.23 -0.07 -11.31
CA SER A 130 1.24 -1.15 -11.40
C SER A 130 0.45 -1.21 -10.09
N LEU A 131 -0.55 -0.36 -9.96
CA LEU A 131 -1.39 -0.26 -8.78
C LEU A 131 -2.72 -0.96 -9.02
N SER A 132 -3.00 -2.00 -8.25
CA SER A 132 -4.29 -2.70 -8.24
C SER A 132 -5.14 -2.22 -7.07
N ILE A 133 -6.44 -2.03 -7.30
CA ILE A 133 -7.39 -1.59 -6.27
C ILE A 133 -8.58 -2.53 -6.24
N ALA A 134 -8.87 -3.08 -5.07
CA ALA A 134 -10.05 -3.89 -4.80
C ALA A 134 -10.80 -3.28 -3.62
N LEU A 135 -12.04 -2.86 -3.85
CA LEU A 135 -12.88 -2.23 -2.84
C LEU A 135 -14.21 -2.93 -2.76
N SER A 136 -14.74 -3.07 -1.56
CA SER A 136 -16.15 -3.44 -1.37
C SER A 136 -16.85 -2.38 -0.52
N GLY A 137 -18.17 -2.32 -0.63
CA GLY A 137 -18.94 -1.37 0.14
C GLY A 137 -20.41 -1.32 -0.29
N THR A 138 -21.17 -0.50 0.39
CA THR A 138 -22.56 -0.21 0.01
C THR A 138 -22.62 0.71 -1.22
N PRO A 139 -23.71 0.75 -1.97
CA PRO A 139 -23.86 1.66 -3.10
C PRO A 139 -23.58 3.13 -2.78
N ASN A 140 -23.97 3.58 -1.57
CA ASN A 140 -23.72 4.96 -1.14
C ASN A 140 -22.23 5.26 -0.90
N GLN A 141 -21.48 4.30 -0.36
CA GLN A 141 -20.03 4.44 -0.19
C GLN A 141 -19.32 4.54 -1.54
N VAL A 142 -19.72 3.70 -2.50
CA VAL A 142 -19.14 3.72 -3.87
C VAL A 142 -19.49 5.02 -4.59
N THR A 143 -20.73 5.51 -4.46
CA THR A 143 -21.14 6.79 -5.05
C THR A 143 -20.37 7.96 -4.43
N GLY A 144 -20.05 7.88 -3.15
CA GLY A 144 -19.22 8.88 -2.46
C GLY A 144 -17.76 8.88 -2.88
N LEU A 145 -17.26 7.75 -3.41
CA LEU A 145 -15.90 7.62 -3.90
C LEU A 145 -15.70 8.25 -5.28
N ILE A 146 -16.67 8.10 -6.18
CA ILE A 146 -16.60 8.61 -7.55
C ILE A 146 -17.72 9.64 -7.75
N SER A 147 -17.37 10.90 -7.57
CA SER A 147 -18.31 12.01 -7.57
C SER A 147 -18.87 12.36 -8.96
N SER A 148 -18.15 12.00 -10.04
CA SER A 148 -18.57 12.26 -11.41
C SER A 148 -18.14 11.15 -12.34
N SER A 149 -19.01 10.78 -13.27
CA SER A 149 -18.67 9.87 -14.36
C SER A 149 -17.80 10.53 -15.44
N GLU A 150 -17.70 11.85 -15.43
CA GLU A 150 -16.98 12.62 -16.45
C GLU A 150 -15.49 12.82 -16.14
N ASP A 151 -15.05 12.59 -14.90
CA ASP A 151 -13.64 12.77 -14.52
C ASP A 151 -12.70 11.67 -15.05
N GLY A 152 -13.24 10.71 -15.78
CA GLY A 152 -12.51 9.59 -16.37
C GLY A 152 -12.10 8.50 -15.37
N LEU A 153 -12.28 8.69 -14.06
CA LEU A 153 -11.97 7.66 -13.07
C LEU A 153 -13.00 6.52 -13.11
N PHE A 154 -14.27 6.85 -13.31
CA PHE A 154 -15.36 5.87 -13.36
C PHE A 154 -15.10 4.77 -14.40
N SER A 155 -14.64 5.15 -15.59
CA SER A 155 -14.39 4.21 -16.69
C SER A 155 -13.21 3.24 -16.45
N ARG A 156 -12.43 3.46 -15.39
CA ARG A 156 -11.27 2.64 -15.01
C ARG A 156 -11.58 1.61 -13.94
N PHE A 157 -12.79 1.62 -13.39
CA PHE A 157 -13.25 0.65 -12.42
C PHE A 157 -14.23 -0.36 -13.06
N ILE A 158 -14.11 -1.61 -12.65
CA ILE A 158 -15.10 -2.65 -12.91
C ILE A 158 -16.02 -2.70 -11.70
N PHE A 159 -17.32 -2.45 -11.91
CA PHE A 159 -18.32 -2.51 -10.85
C PHE A 159 -19.05 -3.85 -10.90
N TYR A 160 -19.05 -4.53 -9.76
CA TYR A 160 -19.82 -5.74 -9.56
C TYR A 160 -20.85 -5.52 -8.46
N ALA A 161 -22.13 -5.52 -8.81
CA ALA A 161 -23.24 -5.36 -7.87
C ALA A 161 -24.06 -6.65 -7.79
N PHE A 162 -24.38 -7.07 -6.58
CA PHE A 162 -25.22 -8.24 -6.34
C PHE A 162 -26.27 -7.94 -5.28
N LYS A 163 -27.42 -8.56 -5.40
CA LYS A 163 -28.48 -8.52 -4.38
C LYS A 163 -28.39 -9.81 -3.57
N VAL A 164 -28.26 -9.66 -2.26
CA VAL A 164 -28.35 -10.79 -1.34
C VAL A 164 -29.78 -10.85 -0.82
N GLU A 165 -30.45 -12.01 -0.97
CA GLU A 165 -31.66 -12.25 -0.19
C GLU A 165 -31.28 -12.30 1.30
N GLN A 166 -31.87 -11.39 2.05
CA GLN A 166 -31.68 -11.37 3.50
C GLN A 166 -32.41 -12.55 4.13
N LYS A 167 -31.73 -13.70 4.22
CA LYS A 167 -32.19 -14.85 5.01
C LYS A 167 -31.41 -14.88 6.29
N TRP A 168 -32.12 -14.74 7.39
CA TRP A 168 -31.52 -14.95 8.72
C TRP A 168 -31.02 -16.39 8.80
N LYS A 169 -29.74 -16.58 9.14
CA LYS A 169 -29.17 -17.88 9.45
C LYS A 169 -28.84 -17.92 10.92
N ASP A 170 -29.33 -18.96 11.60
CA ASP A 170 -28.93 -19.22 12.97
C ASP A 170 -27.44 -19.59 12.98
N VAL A 171 -26.64 -18.77 13.61
CA VAL A 171 -25.18 -18.96 13.77
C VAL A 171 -24.85 -19.46 15.19
N SER A 172 -25.86 -19.90 15.98
CA SER A 172 -25.59 -20.46 17.30
C SER A 172 -24.72 -21.72 17.21
N PRO A 173 -23.87 -22.00 18.21
CA PRO A 173 -22.88 -23.09 18.15
C PRO A 173 -23.48 -24.50 17.96
N ASN A 174 -24.79 -24.65 18.16
CA ASN A 174 -25.51 -25.93 18.03
C ASN A 174 -26.27 -26.09 16.71
N ALA A 175 -26.30 -25.09 15.83
CA ALA A 175 -26.87 -25.21 14.49
C ALA A 175 -25.84 -25.87 13.58
N ASN A 176 -25.99 -27.15 13.25
CA ASN A 176 -25.24 -27.97 12.30
C ASN A 176 -23.99 -27.28 11.72
N ASN A 177 -22.92 -27.25 12.52
CA ASN A 177 -21.66 -26.64 12.12
C ASN A 177 -21.04 -27.44 10.98
N ILE A 178 -21.23 -26.95 9.75
CA ILE A 178 -20.29 -27.24 8.67
C ILE A 178 -19.02 -26.50 9.06
N ASN A 179 -18.02 -27.24 9.52
CA ASN A 179 -16.68 -26.70 9.76
C ASN A 179 -16.12 -26.20 8.42
N LEU A 180 -16.17 -24.91 8.17
CA LEU A 180 -15.60 -24.26 6.97
C LEU A 180 -14.06 -24.25 6.98
N THR A 181 -13.44 -24.79 8.03
CA THR A 181 -11.98 -24.89 8.18
C THR A 181 -11.39 -26.20 7.70
N GLU A 182 -12.20 -27.14 7.21
CA GLU A 182 -11.72 -28.46 6.76
C GLU A 182 -11.79 -28.66 5.22
N HIS A 183 -11.71 -27.58 4.43
CA HIS A 183 -11.56 -27.71 2.98
C HIS A 183 -10.47 -26.83 2.42
#